data_46eeb6624d6bf1c94c4a7984047d0010
#
_entry.id   46eeb6624d6bf1c94c4a7984047d0010
#
_cell.length_a   1.000
_cell.length_b   1.000
_cell.length_c   1.000
_cell.angle_alpha   90.00
_cell.angle_beta   90.00
_cell.angle_gamma   90.00
#
_symmetry.space_group_name_H-M   'P 1'
#
loop_
_entity.id
_entity.type
_entity.pdbx_description
1 polymer ?
#
loop_
_entity_poly.entity_id
_entity_poly.type
_entity_poly.pdbx_seq_one_letter_code
_entity_poly.pdbx_strand_id
1 'polypeptide(L)'
;MVVRSNGWRPAPGSGLWMMDRRQALKSMAAATGCVMAAAVGCGGGGQTTTPPTTPTPPSLPVGVFNPTSADLSFLDALEQQGCLYFWEQASPVTGQVLDHAANNLSGQIDPSTTQASIAATGFGLTALCIADQRGYLTGATHTQIVARVQTTLSFHLNNMQNKNGFFYHFNDVNTGAPLSGSEVSSIDTAWLMCGVLAARAYFNDATITSLATQLYERVNWPWMLNGGQTFAQAWYPSTAANPGFSSSRYDTYCELMALYLLAIGSPTYPIAATYWVNIARPTLTYEGYTYISSNSDPLFTHQWSHAWFDFRTNSDAYTNYFTNSIYATQAHETFCLMTYPNWYTESYWGITSSDYVGGYTAWGGPPEQGPIDGTVVPCAAAGSLAFLPNECLEVLEALKSNWGAKAWGRYGFVDAFNSNSSPKWYNTDCLGIDLGISVLMAENVRTGLVWSTFMSNPEPGSAMQLAGFH
;
A
#
# COMPACT_ATOMS: atom_id res chain seq x y z
N MET A 1 -5.20 36.97 -21.01
CA MET A 1 -6.42 36.20 -20.67
C MET A 1 -5.98 34.76 -20.52
N VAL A 2 -5.65 34.36 -19.28
CA VAL A 2 -5.12 33.03 -19.00
C VAL A 2 -6.33 32.15 -18.72
N VAL A 3 -6.59 31.21 -19.61
CA VAL A 3 -7.63 30.18 -19.41
C VAL A 3 -7.09 29.21 -18.35
N ARG A 4 -7.65 29.26 -17.15
CA ARG A 4 -7.44 28.24 -16.14
C ARG A 4 -8.10 26.96 -16.64
N SER A 5 -7.32 25.90 -16.84
CA SER A 5 -7.85 24.56 -16.99
C SER A 5 -8.52 24.18 -15.66
N ASN A 6 -9.84 24.16 -15.66
CA ASN A 6 -10.61 23.65 -14.52
C ASN A 6 -10.35 22.14 -14.42
N GLY A 7 -9.44 21.73 -13.52
CA GLY A 7 -9.43 20.37 -13.00
C GLY A 7 -10.80 20.13 -12.35
N TRP A 8 -11.45 19.09 -12.76
CA TRP A 8 -12.75 18.73 -12.19
C TRP A 8 -12.53 18.32 -10.74
N ARG A 9 -13.01 19.13 -9.80
CA ARG A 9 -13.14 18.75 -8.38
C ARG A 9 -14.62 18.55 -8.13
N PRO A 10 -15.05 17.40 -7.59
CA PRO A 10 -16.42 17.25 -7.13
C PRO A 10 -16.72 18.29 -6.03
N ALA A 11 -17.95 18.76 -5.99
CA ALA A 11 -18.37 19.77 -5.03
C ALA A 11 -18.18 19.27 -3.59
N PRO A 12 -17.78 20.14 -2.63
CA PRO A 12 -17.72 19.79 -1.21
C PRO A 12 -19.09 19.28 -0.75
N GLY A 13 -19.17 18.03 -0.28
CA GLY A 13 -20.42 17.40 0.16
C GLY A 13 -20.96 16.29 -0.76
N SER A 14 -20.36 16.03 -1.91
CA SER A 14 -20.66 14.82 -2.68
C SER A 14 -19.94 13.64 -2.01
N GLY A 15 -20.69 12.65 -1.52
CA GLY A 15 -20.15 11.47 -0.80
C GLY A 15 -19.28 10.53 -1.64
N LEU A 16 -18.81 10.98 -2.80
CA LEU A 16 -17.94 10.24 -3.71
C LEU A 16 -16.49 10.06 -3.19
N TRP A 17 -16.02 10.93 -2.30
CA TRP A 17 -14.67 10.87 -1.71
C TRP A 17 -14.51 9.81 -0.60
N MET A 18 -15.60 9.17 -0.19
CA MET A 18 -15.59 8.15 0.86
C MET A 18 -15.51 6.71 0.34
N MET A 19 -15.31 6.48 -0.95
CA MET A 19 -15.01 5.13 -1.42
C MET A 19 -13.55 4.80 -1.09
N ASP A 20 -13.38 4.15 0.04
CA ASP A 20 -12.20 3.43 0.44
C ASP A 20 -11.85 2.31 -0.58
N ARG A 21 -10.56 2.00 -0.75
CA ARG A 21 -10.06 0.84 -1.52
C ARG A 21 -10.87 -0.44 -1.26
N ARG A 22 -11.34 -0.65 -0.03
CA ARG A 22 -12.17 -1.77 0.40
C ARG A 22 -13.61 -1.68 -0.11
N GLN A 23 -14.17 -0.49 -0.24
CA GLN A 23 -15.52 -0.31 -0.80
C GLN A 23 -15.50 -0.52 -2.31
N ALA A 24 -14.44 -0.11 -2.99
CA ALA A 24 -14.23 -0.42 -4.39
C ALA A 24 -14.10 -1.95 -4.62
N LEU A 25 -13.34 -2.66 -3.77
CA LEU A 25 -13.23 -4.12 -3.80
C LEU A 25 -14.57 -4.83 -3.50
N LYS A 26 -15.41 -4.28 -2.61
CA LYS A 26 -16.74 -4.85 -2.27
C LYS A 26 -17.78 -4.70 -3.37
N SER A 27 -17.78 -3.59 -4.07
CA SER A 27 -18.72 -3.33 -5.17
C SER A 27 -18.53 -4.31 -6.32
N MET A 28 -17.34 -4.89 -6.45
CA MET A 28 -16.96 -5.79 -7.54
C MET A 28 -17.18 -7.27 -7.19
N ALA A 29 -17.01 -7.69 -5.94
CA ALA A 29 -17.33 -9.06 -5.50
C ALA A 29 -18.82 -9.42 -5.68
N ALA A 30 -19.70 -8.43 -5.72
CA ALA A 30 -21.13 -8.63 -5.98
C ALA A 30 -21.47 -8.81 -7.48
N ALA A 31 -20.59 -8.43 -8.40
CA ALA A 31 -20.82 -8.51 -9.85
C ALA A 31 -20.35 -9.81 -10.50
N THR A 32 -19.50 -10.61 -9.81
CA THR A 32 -18.88 -11.84 -10.37
C THR A 32 -19.69 -13.13 -10.10
N GLY A 33 -20.89 -13.02 -9.58
CA GLY A 33 -21.75 -14.16 -9.17
C GLY A 33 -22.64 -14.74 -10.27
N CYS A 34 -22.27 -14.77 -11.53
CA CYS A 34 -22.99 -15.51 -12.57
C CYS A 34 -22.08 -15.76 -13.78
N VAL A 35 -21.48 -16.93 -13.86
CA VAL A 35 -21.41 -17.84 -15.03
C VAL A 35 -20.51 -19.04 -14.67
N MET A 36 -21.13 -20.12 -14.23
CA MET A 36 -20.62 -21.48 -14.38
C MET A 36 -21.75 -22.31 -14.93
N ALA A 37 -21.75 -22.61 -16.21
CA ALA A 37 -22.59 -23.64 -16.81
C ALA A 37 -21.70 -24.70 -17.44
N ALA A 38 -21.92 -25.91 -17.00
CA ALA A 38 -21.20 -27.11 -17.34
C ALA A 38 -21.30 -27.50 -18.83
N ALA A 39 -20.26 -28.18 -19.33
CA ALA A 39 -20.37 -29.07 -20.44
C ALA A 39 -19.66 -30.40 -20.09
N VAL A 40 -20.45 -31.42 -19.83
CA VAL A 40 -20.01 -32.81 -19.75
C VAL A 40 -20.09 -33.37 -21.16
N GLY A 41 -19.00 -33.92 -21.70
CA GLY A 41 -18.95 -34.65 -22.94
C GLY A 41 -18.04 -35.86 -22.78
N CYS A 42 -18.64 -37.07 -22.69
CA CYS A 42 -17.93 -38.34 -22.74
C CYS A 42 -17.49 -38.67 -24.17
N GLY A 43 -16.25 -39.18 -24.32
CA GLY A 43 -15.79 -39.82 -25.54
C GLY A 43 -14.44 -40.48 -25.32
N GLY A 44 -14.42 -41.81 -25.21
CA GLY A 44 -13.22 -42.60 -24.98
C GLY A 44 -12.38 -42.79 -26.25
N GLY A 45 -11.09 -42.91 -26.08
CA GLY A 45 -10.12 -43.26 -27.08
C GLY A 45 -8.72 -43.29 -26.47
N GLY A 46 -8.19 -44.49 -26.19
CA GLY A 46 -6.88 -44.67 -25.59
C GLY A 46 -5.76 -44.26 -26.55
N GLN A 47 -4.96 -43.31 -26.15
CA GLN A 47 -3.59 -43.10 -26.62
C GLN A 47 -2.69 -42.89 -25.42
N THR A 48 -1.61 -43.69 -25.40
CA THR A 48 -0.52 -43.51 -24.43
C THR A 48 0.16 -42.16 -24.69
N THR A 49 -0.22 -41.17 -23.90
CA THR A 49 0.47 -39.88 -23.90
C THR A 49 1.54 -39.89 -22.82
N THR A 50 2.78 -39.63 -23.22
CA THR A 50 3.84 -39.17 -22.32
C THR A 50 3.31 -38.04 -21.43
N PRO A 51 3.63 -38.02 -20.12
CA PRO A 51 3.20 -36.93 -19.25
C PRO A 51 3.67 -35.61 -19.86
N PRO A 52 2.84 -34.57 -19.86
CA PRO A 52 3.30 -33.26 -20.27
C PRO A 52 4.45 -32.84 -19.32
N THR A 53 5.59 -32.53 -19.93
CA THR A 53 6.69 -31.88 -19.20
C THR A 53 6.13 -30.59 -18.62
N THR A 54 6.07 -30.52 -17.30
CA THR A 54 5.77 -29.24 -16.57
C THR A 54 6.73 -28.20 -17.14
N PRO A 55 6.24 -27.07 -17.65
CA PRO A 55 7.11 -25.98 -18.06
C PRO A 55 8.00 -25.64 -16.87
N THR A 56 9.31 -25.70 -17.05
CA THR A 56 10.25 -25.19 -16.05
C THR A 56 9.97 -23.71 -15.94
N PRO A 57 9.65 -23.19 -14.75
CA PRO A 57 9.48 -21.74 -14.57
C PRO A 57 10.70 -21.06 -15.17
N PRO A 58 10.55 -19.92 -15.87
CA PRO A 58 11.70 -19.16 -16.31
C PRO A 58 12.60 -18.95 -15.09
N SER A 59 13.89 -19.30 -15.23
CA SER A 59 14.87 -19.10 -14.16
C SER A 59 14.83 -17.62 -13.83
N LEU A 60 14.46 -17.28 -12.58
CA LEU A 60 14.48 -15.92 -12.12
C LEU A 60 15.81 -15.27 -12.47
N PRO A 61 15.87 -14.24 -13.30
CA PRO A 61 16.87 -13.25 -13.13
C PRO A 61 16.40 -12.44 -11.91
N VAL A 62 16.76 -12.86 -10.70
CA VAL A 62 16.92 -11.91 -9.60
C VAL A 62 18.06 -11.04 -10.09
N GLY A 63 17.72 -10.04 -10.90
CA GLY A 63 18.68 -9.09 -11.41
C GLY A 63 19.27 -8.45 -10.19
N VAL A 64 20.55 -8.70 -9.97
CA VAL A 64 21.29 -7.93 -8.95
C VAL A 64 21.06 -6.49 -9.31
N PHE A 65 20.41 -5.74 -8.43
CA PHE A 65 20.18 -4.30 -8.62
C PHE A 65 21.54 -3.60 -8.74
N ASN A 66 21.91 -3.20 -9.95
CA ASN A 66 23.15 -2.49 -10.26
C ASN A 66 22.81 -1.12 -10.87
N PRO A 67 22.35 -0.17 -10.04
CA PRO A 67 21.91 1.13 -10.53
C PRO A 67 23.06 1.94 -11.12
N THR A 68 22.78 2.64 -12.20
CA THR A 68 23.64 3.71 -12.71
C THR A 68 23.59 4.93 -11.82
N SER A 69 24.47 5.92 -12.04
CA SER A 69 24.38 7.20 -11.34
C SER A 69 23.08 7.96 -11.66
N ALA A 70 22.51 7.75 -12.85
CA ALA A 70 21.23 8.35 -13.23
C ALA A 70 20.08 7.75 -12.43
N ASP A 71 20.04 6.41 -12.33
CA ASP A 71 19.03 5.68 -11.54
C ASP A 71 19.06 6.10 -10.05
N LEU A 72 20.25 6.20 -9.48
CA LEU A 72 20.42 6.69 -8.11
C LEU A 72 19.94 8.13 -7.94
N SER A 73 20.20 9.00 -8.91
CA SER A 73 19.72 10.40 -8.88
C SER A 73 18.18 10.46 -9.03
N PHE A 74 17.60 9.56 -9.83
CA PHE A 74 16.15 9.46 -9.95
C PHE A 74 15.51 8.99 -8.62
N LEU A 75 16.07 7.94 -8.02
CA LEU A 75 15.59 7.41 -6.73
C LEU A 75 15.75 8.45 -5.60
N ASP A 76 16.89 9.19 -5.56
CA ASP A 76 17.05 10.31 -4.62
C ASP A 76 15.93 11.35 -4.78
N ALA A 77 15.58 11.71 -6.03
CA ALA A 77 14.51 12.66 -6.28
C ALA A 77 13.13 12.11 -5.89
N LEU A 78 12.86 10.82 -6.16
CA LEU A 78 11.60 10.15 -5.80
C LEU A 78 11.41 10.15 -4.28
N GLU A 79 12.42 9.71 -3.55
CA GLU A 79 12.38 9.65 -2.09
C GLU A 79 12.31 11.04 -1.46
N GLN A 80 13.16 11.97 -1.89
CA GLN A 80 13.19 13.32 -1.33
C GLN A 80 11.84 14.03 -1.48
N GLN A 81 11.23 13.95 -2.66
CA GLN A 81 9.95 14.62 -2.91
C GLN A 81 8.80 13.91 -2.20
N GLY A 82 8.80 12.59 -2.13
CA GLY A 82 7.81 11.86 -1.34
C GLY A 82 7.96 12.13 0.17
N CYS A 83 9.17 12.16 0.71
CA CYS A 83 9.42 12.55 2.09
C CYS A 83 8.94 13.98 2.41
N LEU A 84 9.05 14.89 1.45
CA LEU A 84 8.57 16.26 1.60
C LEU A 84 7.06 16.33 1.79
N TYR A 85 6.28 15.45 1.15
CA TYR A 85 4.84 15.32 1.41
C TYR A 85 4.56 15.05 2.89
N PHE A 86 5.21 14.06 3.45
CA PHE A 86 5.00 13.65 4.84
C PHE A 86 5.46 14.69 5.87
N TRP A 87 6.31 15.61 5.47
CA TRP A 87 6.69 16.75 6.30
C TRP A 87 5.71 17.92 6.17
N GLU A 88 5.34 18.30 4.95
CA GLU A 88 4.55 19.49 4.66
C GLU A 88 3.03 19.26 4.75
N GLN A 89 2.57 18.06 4.38
CA GLN A 89 1.16 17.69 4.41
C GLN A 89 0.76 16.97 5.71
N ALA A 90 1.59 17.11 6.73
CA ALA A 90 1.28 16.70 8.10
C ALA A 90 1.02 17.91 9.01
N SER A 91 0.01 17.82 9.86
CA SER A 91 -0.28 18.85 10.84
C SER A 91 0.88 19.01 11.83
N PRO A 92 1.41 20.21 12.04
CA PRO A 92 2.44 20.43 13.06
C PRO A 92 1.93 20.27 14.49
N VAL A 93 0.60 20.27 14.69
CA VAL A 93 -0.04 20.17 16.02
C VAL A 93 -0.41 18.73 16.36
N THR A 94 -0.96 17.99 15.39
CA THR A 94 -1.43 16.62 15.61
C THR A 94 -0.48 15.56 15.08
N GLY A 95 0.39 15.93 14.14
CA GLY A 95 1.26 15.03 13.43
C GLY A 95 0.56 14.12 12.42
N GLN A 96 -0.77 14.23 12.27
CA GLN A 96 -1.52 13.46 11.29
C GLN A 96 -1.18 13.92 9.88
N VAL A 97 -1.08 12.98 8.96
CA VAL A 97 -0.80 13.21 7.53
C VAL A 97 -2.11 13.24 6.75
N LEU A 98 -2.26 14.21 5.87
CA LEU A 98 -3.38 14.24 4.92
C LEU A 98 -3.41 12.97 4.06
N ASP A 99 -4.62 12.48 3.80
CA ASP A 99 -4.86 11.36 2.90
C ASP A 99 -4.39 11.68 1.46
N HIS A 100 -4.76 12.85 0.98
CA HIS A 100 -4.36 13.37 -0.31
C HIS A 100 -4.11 14.88 -0.24
N ALA A 101 -3.31 15.40 -1.15
CA ALA A 101 -3.07 16.81 -1.32
C ALA A 101 -2.67 17.16 -2.75
N ALA A 102 -2.93 18.40 -3.15
CA ALA A 102 -2.54 18.89 -4.47
C ALA A 102 -1.01 18.92 -4.61
N ASN A 103 -0.53 18.34 -5.71
CA ASN A 103 0.91 18.15 -5.98
C ASN A 103 1.65 19.43 -6.45
N ASN A 104 0.98 20.57 -6.44
CA ASN A 104 1.56 21.87 -6.87
C ASN A 104 1.64 22.90 -5.73
N LEU A 105 1.44 22.47 -4.49
CA LEU A 105 1.48 23.36 -3.32
C LEU A 105 2.90 23.86 -3.03
N SER A 106 2.98 25.00 -2.36
CA SER A 106 4.24 25.68 -2.05
C SER A 106 4.67 25.55 -0.58
N GLY A 107 4.59 24.33 -0.04
CA GLY A 107 5.07 24.05 1.32
C GLY A 107 4.08 24.33 2.44
N GLN A 108 2.82 24.52 2.13
CA GLN A 108 1.73 24.65 3.10
C GLN A 108 0.85 23.40 3.04
N ILE A 109 0.30 23.03 4.20
CA ILE A 109 -0.73 21.98 4.24
C ILE A 109 -1.91 22.38 3.34
N ASP A 110 -2.44 21.43 2.56
CA ASP A 110 -3.52 21.71 1.62
C ASP A 110 -4.77 22.22 2.36
N PRO A 111 -5.19 23.47 2.13
CA PRO A 111 -6.35 24.03 2.82
C PRO A 111 -7.68 23.53 2.24
N SER A 112 -7.66 22.79 1.16
CA SER A 112 -8.87 22.30 0.47
C SER A 112 -9.46 21.06 1.11
N THR A 113 -8.71 20.37 1.98
CA THR A 113 -9.12 19.16 2.68
C THR A 113 -8.66 19.18 4.14
N THR A 114 -9.42 18.52 5.00
CA THR A 114 -9.00 18.22 6.37
C THR A 114 -8.89 16.70 6.61
N GLN A 115 -9.06 15.91 5.57
CA GLN A 115 -9.05 14.46 5.67
C GLN A 115 -7.62 13.93 5.87
N ALA A 116 -7.32 13.51 7.08
CA ALA A 116 -6.11 12.75 7.40
C ALA A 116 -6.39 11.26 7.37
N SER A 117 -5.38 10.47 6.96
CA SER A 117 -5.39 9.00 6.97
C SER A 117 -4.39 8.48 8.01
N ILE A 118 -4.84 7.54 8.84
CA ILE A 118 -3.93 6.87 9.79
C ILE A 118 -2.90 6.00 9.07
N ALA A 119 -3.25 5.40 7.93
CA ALA A 119 -2.29 4.67 7.08
C ALA A 119 -1.23 5.61 6.51
N ALA A 120 -1.63 6.74 5.90
CA ALA A 120 -0.69 7.75 5.43
C ALA A 120 0.23 8.26 6.55
N THR A 121 -0.31 8.38 7.78
CA THR A 121 0.50 8.74 8.95
C THR A 121 1.53 7.66 9.30
N GLY A 122 1.16 6.38 9.18
CA GLY A 122 2.09 5.25 9.39
C GLY A 122 3.22 5.23 8.35
N PHE A 123 2.90 5.38 7.07
CA PHE A 123 3.90 5.55 6.01
C PHE A 123 4.78 6.78 6.28
N GLY A 124 4.17 7.89 6.70
CA GLY A 124 4.86 9.13 7.01
C GLY A 124 5.87 9.01 8.16
N LEU A 125 5.54 8.28 9.23
CA LEU A 125 6.49 8.01 10.32
C LEU A 125 7.75 7.28 9.80
N THR A 126 7.59 6.32 8.89
CA THR A 126 8.71 5.62 8.27
C THR A 126 9.46 6.51 7.27
N ALA A 127 8.75 7.30 6.46
CA ALA A 127 9.35 8.26 5.54
C ALA A 127 10.18 9.32 6.27
N LEU A 128 9.79 9.72 7.50
CA LEU A 128 10.60 10.61 8.32
C LEU A 128 11.91 9.98 8.79
N CYS A 129 11.94 8.64 9.00
CA CYS A 129 13.20 7.93 9.27
C CYS A 129 14.14 8.01 8.04
N ILE A 130 13.60 7.77 6.85
CA ILE A 130 14.36 7.88 5.60
C ILE A 130 14.85 9.31 5.38
N ALA A 131 13.98 10.28 5.58
CA ALA A 131 14.30 11.70 5.40
C ALA A 131 15.42 12.17 6.34
N ASP A 132 15.41 11.71 7.58
CA ASP A 132 16.46 11.99 8.57
C ASP A 132 17.78 11.34 8.17
N GLN A 133 17.75 10.05 7.82
CA GLN A 133 18.93 9.29 7.38
C GLN A 133 19.61 9.89 6.15
N ARG A 134 18.82 10.39 5.21
CA ARG A 134 19.27 10.93 3.93
C ARG A 134 19.52 12.43 3.94
N GLY A 135 19.04 13.16 4.95
CA GLY A 135 19.10 14.61 4.98
C GLY A 135 18.20 15.28 3.94
N TYR A 136 17.07 14.66 3.58
CA TYR A 136 16.19 15.15 2.50
C TYR A 136 15.39 16.40 2.86
N LEU A 137 15.15 16.66 4.12
CA LEU A 137 14.38 17.82 4.57
C LEU A 137 15.31 19.01 4.81
N THR A 138 15.64 19.74 3.75
CA THR A 138 16.57 20.89 3.77
C THR A 138 16.03 22.04 4.62
N GLY A 139 15.85 22.14 5.73
CA GLY A 139 15.27 23.19 6.62
C GLY A 139 14.72 22.59 7.89
N ALA A 140 14.79 21.27 8.02
CA ALA A 140 14.50 20.56 9.25
C ALA A 140 15.76 19.90 9.80
N THR A 141 16.05 20.11 11.05
CA THR A 141 17.13 19.43 11.78
C THR A 141 16.64 18.08 12.32
N HIS A 142 17.56 17.16 12.60
CA HIS A 142 17.25 15.91 13.32
C HIS A 142 16.35 16.14 14.55
N THR A 143 16.68 17.14 15.38
CA THR A 143 15.88 17.48 16.57
C THR A 143 14.44 17.87 16.23
N GLN A 144 14.21 18.57 15.12
CA GLN A 144 12.86 18.94 14.68
C GLN A 144 12.08 17.73 14.14
N ILE A 145 12.76 16.80 13.46
CA ILE A 145 12.15 15.55 13.01
C ILE A 145 11.76 14.69 14.21
N VAL A 146 12.66 14.51 15.18
CA VAL A 146 12.37 13.83 16.46
C VAL A 146 11.15 14.45 17.15
N ALA A 147 11.11 15.79 17.28
CA ALA A 147 9.98 16.49 17.90
C ALA A 147 8.67 16.26 17.13
N ARG A 148 8.69 16.22 15.80
CA ARG A 148 7.51 15.90 14.98
C ARG A 148 7.02 14.47 15.24
N VAL A 149 7.91 13.50 15.29
CA VAL A 149 7.58 12.09 15.60
C VAL A 149 6.99 11.97 17.01
N GLN A 150 7.61 12.62 18.01
CA GLN A 150 7.08 12.66 19.38
C GLN A 150 5.68 13.26 19.44
N THR A 151 5.44 14.36 18.72
CA THR A 151 4.11 15.00 18.60
C THR A 151 3.10 14.03 18.00
N THR A 152 3.43 13.37 16.90
CA THR A 152 2.55 12.42 16.23
C THR A 152 2.17 11.26 17.15
N LEU A 153 3.16 10.62 17.77
CA LEU A 153 2.91 9.49 18.66
C LEU A 153 2.13 9.89 19.91
N SER A 154 2.49 11.02 20.52
CA SER A 154 1.78 11.54 21.71
C SER A 154 0.33 11.89 21.40
N PHE A 155 0.07 12.54 20.26
CA PHE A 155 -1.29 12.87 19.85
C PHE A 155 -2.15 11.62 19.60
N HIS A 156 -1.61 10.63 18.91
CA HIS A 156 -2.31 9.36 18.68
C HIS A 156 -2.57 8.58 19.97
N LEU A 157 -1.63 8.62 20.92
CA LEU A 157 -1.79 7.94 22.20
C LEU A 157 -2.85 8.61 23.07
N ASN A 158 -2.87 9.94 23.14
CA ASN A 158 -3.60 10.68 24.18
C ASN A 158 -4.88 11.37 23.68
N ASN A 159 -4.99 11.68 22.38
CA ASN A 159 -6.04 12.51 21.84
C ASN A 159 -6.91 11.84 20.77
N MET A 160 -6.37 10.89 20.01
CA MET A 160 -7.13 10.23 18.95
C MET A 160 -8.19 9.28 19.51
N GLN A 161 -9.39 9.39 18.96
CA GLN A 161 -10.44 8.41 19.25
C GLN A 161 -10.07 7.05 18.70
N ASN A 162 -10.32 6.01 19.50
CA ASN A 162 -10.04 4.64 19.14
C ASN A 162 -11.06 3.69 19.79
N LYS A 163 -11.13 2.49 19.26
CA LYS A 163 -11.93 1.41 19.85
C LYS A 163 -11.03 0.20 20.11
N ASN A 164 -10.80 -0.10 21.38
CA ASN A 164 -9.89 -1.19 21.78
C ASN A 164 -8.48 -1.09 21.16
N GLY A 165 -7.96 0.13 21.02
CA GLY A 165 -6.67 0.42 20.39
C GLY A 165 -6.69 0.54 18.87
N PHE A 166 -7.75 0.15 18.19
CA PHE A 166 -7.93 0.40 16.75
C PHE A 166 -8.46 1.79 16.49
N PHE A 167 -7.95 2.46 15.48
CA PHE A 167 -8.27 3.83 15.13
C PHE A 167 -9.28 3.94 13.99
N TYR A 168 -9.97 5.07 13.93
CA TYR A 168 -10.76 5.43 12.77
C TYR A 168 -9.86 5.71 11.57
N HIS A 169 -10.26 5.22 10.40
CA HIS A 169 -9.50 5.33 9.14
C HIS A 169 -9.21 6.80 8.79
N PHE A 170 -10.27 7.59 8.67
CA PHE A 170 -10.17 9.01 8.35
C PHE A 170 -10.56 9.90 9.51
N ASN A 171 -9.74 10.91 9.74
CA ASN A 171 -9.91 11.86 10.84
C ASN A 171 -9.67 13.29 10.33
N ASP A 172 -10.19 14.26 11.06
CA ASP A 172 -9.85 15.66 10.80
C ASP A 172 -8.40 15.92 11.20
N VAL A 173 -7.60 16.43 10.29
CA VAL A 173 -6.15 16.62 10.46
C VAL A 173 -5.79 17.58 11.59
N ASN A 174 -6.68 18.50 11.93
CA ASN A 174 -6.45 19.53 12.94
C ASN A 174 -6.86 19.08 14.35
N THR A 175 -7.93 18.28 14.44
CA THR A 175 -8.56 17.93 15.73
C THR A 175 -8.44 16.45 16.09
N GLY A 176 -8.17 15.57 15.13
CA GLY A 176 -8.18 14.11 15.33
C GLY A 176 -9.58 13.52 15.49
N ALA A 177 -10.64 14.31 15.30
CA ALA A 177 -11.99 13.79 15.35
C ALA A 177 -12.27 12.90 14.13
N PRO A 178 -12.91 11.73 14.30
CA PRO A 178 -13.31 10.90 13.18
C PRO A 178 -14.21 11.64 12.19
N LEU A 179 -13.93 11.52 10.91
CA LEU A 179 -14.80 12.06 9.87
C LEU A 179 -16.10 11.25 9.77
N SER A 180 -17.17 11.92 9.32
CA SER A 180 -18.47 11.29 9.18
C SER A 180 -18.41 10.08 8.25
N GLY A 181 -18.88 8.93 8.71
CA GLY A 181 -18.85 7.67 7.96
C GLY A 181 -17.54 6.89 8.04
N SER A 182 -16.49 7.44 8.65
CA SER A 182 -15.24 6.73 8.88
C SER A 182 -15.47 5.54 9.81
N GLU A 183 -14.93 4.40 9.42
CA GLU A 183 -14.92 3.17 10.23
C GLU A 183 -13.65 3.09 11.10
N VAL A 184 -13.72 2.28 12.14
CA VAL A 184 -12.53 1.79 12.85
C VAL A 184 -11.91 0.66 12.01
N SER A 185 -10.71 0.92 11.50
CA SER A 185 -10.07 0.05 10.51
C SER A 185 -9.06 -0.90 11.12
N SER A 186 -9.11 -2.17 10.72
CA SER A 186 -8.10 -3.15 11.13
C SER A 186 -6.77 -2.95 10.38
N ILE A 187 -6.82 -2.84 9.06
CA ILE A 187 -5.61 -2.80 8.24
C ILE A 187 -4.88 -1.45 8.33
N ASP A 188 -5.61 -0.32 8.34
CA ASP A 188 -4.96 0.98 8.44
C ASP A 188 -4.36 1.22 9.83
N THR A 189 -4.96 0.60 10.88
CA THR A 189 -4.32 0.53 12.20
C THR A 189 -3.02 -0.28 12.13
N ALA A 190 -2.98 -1.38 11.38
CA ALA A 190 -1.74 -2.14 11.20
C ALA A 190 -0.66 -1.32 10.47
N TRP A 191 -1.01 -0.56 9.43
CA TRP A 191 -0.06 0.34 8.75
C TRP A 191 0.45 1.44 9.67
N LEU A 192 -0.43 2.02 10.49
CA LEU A 192 -0.01 2.96 11.53
C LEU A 192 1.00 2.32 12.48
N MET A 193 0.74 1.10 12.98
CA MET A 193 1.63 0.39 13.90
C MET A 193 2.96 0.00 13.23
N CYS A 194 2.98 -0.32 11.94
CA CYS A 194 4.23 -0.50 11.20
C CYS A 194 5.11 0.76 11.26
N GLY A 195 4.53 1.93 10.99
CA GLY A 195 5.25 3.21 11.09
C GLY A 195 5.69 3.54 12.51
N VAL A 196 4.85 3.27 13.50
CA VAL A 196 5.14 3.44 14.94
C VAL A 196 6.35 2.61 15.35
N LEU A 197 6.40 1.33 14.96
CA LEU A 197 7.51 0.44 15.27
C LEU A 197 8.78 0.79 14.49
N ALA A 198 8.66 1.23 13.23
CA ALA A 198 9.81 1.73 12.46
C ALA A 198 10.44 2.96 13.13
N ALA A 199 9.62 3.93 13.54
CA ALA A 199 10.11 5.11 14.27
C ALA A 199 10.73 4.76 15.62
N ARG A 200 10.15 3.80 16.38
CA ARG A 200 10.71 3.30 17.64
C ARG A 200 12.14 2.77 17.47
N ALA A 201 12.34 1.97 16.45
CA ALA A 201 13.62 1.34 16.20
C ALA A 201 14.66 2.32 15.64
N TYR A 202 14.25 3.21 14.74
CA TYR A 202 15.17 4.13 14.08
C TYR A 202 15.70 5.20 15.01
N PHE A 203 14.81 5.97 15.66
CA PHE A 203 15.23 7.12 16.44
C PHE A 203 15.90 6.74 17.77
N ASN A 204 15.58 5.57 18.33
CA ASN A 204 16.10 5.09 19.62
C ASN A 204 16.05 6.18 20.73
N ASP A 205 15.05 7.06 20.65
CA ASP A 205 14.76 8.11 21.63
C ASP A 205 13.86 7.56 22.73
N ALA A 206 14.13 7.86 23.98
CA ALA A 206 13.41 7.30 25.12
C ALA A 206 11.91 7.65 25.11
N THR A 207 11.55 8.88 24.69
CA THR A 207 10.15 9.33 24.59
C THR A 207 9.44 8.62 23.44
N ILE A 208 10.07 8.55 22.27
CA ILE A 208 9.52 7.83 21.11
C ILE A 208 9.34 6.35 21.46
N THR A 209 10.34 5.72 22.07
CA THR A 209 10.26 4.31 22.48
C THR A 209 9.10 4.07 23.42
N SER A 210 8.92 4.91 24.44
CA SER A 210 7.82 4.78 25.39
C SER A 210 6.45 4.96 24.74
N LEU A 211 6.28 6.01 23.91
CA LEU A 211 5.01 6.29 23.24
C LEU A 211 4.65 5.21 22.22
N ALA A 212 5.61 4.78 21.42
CA ALA A 212 5.43 3.75 20.42
C ALA A 212 5.06 2.39 21.03
N THR A 213 5.75 2.01 22.11
CA THR A 213 5.44 0.77 22.84
C THR A 213 4.01 0.80 23.39
N GLN A 214 3.60 1.90 24.05
CA GLN A 214 2.25 2.04 24.56
C GLN A 214 1.17 2.01 23.45
N LEU A 215 1.45 2.63 22.30
CA LEU A 215 0.54 2.61 21.14
C LEU A 215 0.36 1.19 20.60
N TYR A 216 1.41 0.44 20.43
CA TYR A 216 1.35 -0.91 19.90
C TYR A 216 0.73 -1.89 20.92
N GLU A 217 1.13 -1.83 22.17
CA GLU A 217 0.69 -2.74 23.22
C GLU A 217 -0.80 -2.60 23.58
N ARG A 218 -1.42 -1.42 23.33
CA ARG A 218 -2.84 -1.21 23.63
C ARG A 218 -3.79 -1.81 22.60
N VAL A 219 -3.30 -2.22 21.41
CA VAL A 219 -4.16 -2.75 20.35
C VAL A 219 -4.65 -4.13 20.73
N ASN A 220 -5.93 -4.26 21.02
CA ASN A 220 -6.57 -5.53 21.34
C ASN A 220 -6.92 -6.28 20.04
N TRP A 221 -5.92 -6.91 19.44
CA TRP A 221 -6.07 -7.64 18.17
C TRP A 221 -7.18 -8.69 18.20
N PRO A 222 -7.33 -9.54 19.28
CA PRO A 222 -8.43 -10.48 19.38
C PRO A 222 -9.83 -9.87 19.28
N TRP A 223 -10.01 -8.61 19.71
CA TRP A 223 -11.30 -7.95 19.61
C TRP A 223 -11.78 -7.83 18.16
N MET A 224 -10.88 -7.52 17.22
CA MET A 224 -11.21 -7.36 15.80
C MET A 224 -11.48 -8.71 15.09
N LEU A 225 -11.14 -9.84 15.71
CA LEU A 225 -11.55 -11.17 15.24
C LEU A 225 -13.07 -11.40 15.46
N ASN A 226 -13.68 -10.68 16.40
CA ASN A 226 -15.11 -10.81 16.74
C ASN A 226 -15.53 -12.27 16.98
N GLY A 227 -14.72 -13.02 17.73
CA GLY A 227 -14.95 -14.44 18.02
C GLY A 227 -14.67 -15.40 16.87
N GLY A 228 -14.23 -14.91 15.71
CA GLY A 228 -13.80 -15.71 14.56
C GLY A 228 -12.30 -16.00 14.55
N GLN A 229 -11.82 -16.55 13.44
CA GLN A 229 -10.41 -16.89 13.21
C GLN A 229 -9.75 -16.01 12.15
N THR A 230 -10.49 -15.07 11.58
CA THR A 230 -10.01 -14.08 10.61
C THR A 230 -10.46 -12.68 11.03
N PHE A 231 -9.71 -11.66 10.66
CA PHE A 231 -10.03 -10.28 11.03
C PHE A 231 -11.25 -9.75 10.30
N ALA A 232 -12.16 -9.07 11.03
CA ALA A 232 -13.10 -8.17 10.38
C ALA A 232 -12.33 -7.01 9.74
N GLN A 233 -12.75 -6.56 8.57
CA GLN A 233 -12.09 -5.43 7.94
C GLN A 233 -12.32 -4.12 8.71
N ALA A 234 -13.51 -3.98 9.31
CA ALA A 234 -13.92 -2.76 9.97
C ALA A 234 -14.86 -3.00 11.14
N TRP A 235 -14.95 -1.99 12.01
CA TRP A 235 -16.03 -1.84 12.99
C TRP A 235 -16.64 -0.44 12.86
N TYR A 236 -17.96 -0.35 12.92
CA TYR A 236 -18.73 0.88 12.79
C TYR A 236 -19.40 1.25 14.12
N PRO A 237 -19.40 2.53 14.52
CA PRO A 237 -20.06 2.98 15.75
C PRO A 237 -21.58 2.84 15.66
N SER A 238 -22.27 2.91 16.80
CA SER A 238 -23.74 2.78 16.90
C SER A 238 -24.51 3.86 16.13
N THR A 239 -23.86 4.95 15.77
CA THR A 239 -24.42 6.03 14.96
C THR A 239 -24.33 5.78 13.45
N ALA A 240 -23.61 4.75 13.01
CA ALA A 240 -23.51 4.39 11.60
C ALA A 240 -24.80 3.73 11.10
N ALA A 241 -25.04 3.74 9.78
CA ALA A 241 -26.18 3.08 9.17
C ALA A 241 -26.19 1.55 9.39
N ASN A 242 -24.99 0.95 9.43
CA ASN A 242 -24.79 -0.48 9.72
C ASN A 242 -23.76 -0.62 10.85
N PRO A 243 -24.17 -0.49 12.12
CA PRO A 243 -23.25 -0.53 13.25
C PRO A 243 -22.72 -1.94 13.54
N GLY A 244 -21.55 -2.00 14.19
CA GLY A 244 -20.90 -3.26 14.56
C GLY A 244 -19.78 -3.67 13.58
N PHE A 245 -19.40 -4.94 13.63
CA PHE A 245 -18.34 -5.44 12.77
C PHE A 245 -18.79 -5.63 11.32
N SER A 246 -17.93 -5.30 10.39
CA SER A 246 -18.11 -5.63 8.98
C SER A 246 -18.24 -7.15 8.79
N SER A 247 -19.10 -7.57 7.88
CA SER A 247 -19.16 -8.98 7.44
C SER A 247 -17.97 -9.36 6.55
N SER A 248 -17.33 -8.38 5.92
CA SER A 248 -16.10 -8.60 5.11
C SER A 248 -14.93 -8.91 6.03
N ARG A 249 -14.13 -9.90 5.60
CA ARG A 249 -13.03 -10.45 6.40
C ARG A 249 -11.71 -10.37 5.62
N TYR A 250 -10.61 -10.28 6.35
CA TYR A 250 -9.27 -10.56 5.82
C TYR A 250 -9.00 -12.06 5.98
N ASP A 251 -9.53 -12.85 5.06
CA ASP A 251 -9.49 -14.32 5.07
C ASP A 251 -8.81 -14.93 3.83
N THR A 252 -8.52 -14.10 2.83
CA THR A 252 -7.83 -14.47 1.59
C THR A 252 -6.60 -13.58 1.41
N TYR A 253 -5.51 -14.14 0.90
CA TYR A 253 -4.26 -13.42 0.64
C TYR A 253 -4.52 -12.09 -0.07
N CYS A 254 -3.97 -11.05 0.49
CA CYS A 254 -3.89 -9.69 -0.02
C CYS A 254 -2.84 -8.93 0.82
N GLU A 255 -2.99 -7.64 1.03
CA GLU A 255 -2.11 -6.80 1.87
C GLU A 255 -2.08 -7.19 3.37
N LEU A 256 -2.88 -8.15 3.79
CA LEU A 256 -3.17 -8.53 5.17
C LEU A 256 -1.99 -9.09 5.99
N MET A 257 -0.87 -9.47 5.37
CA MET A 257 0.20 -10.20 6.07
C MET A 257 0.75 -9.43 7.28
N ALA A 258 0.98 -8.12 7.13
CA ALA A 258 1.44 -7.29 8.24
C ALA A 258 0.43 -7.24 9.39
N LEU A 259 -0.88 -7.17 9.11
CA LEU A 259 -1.93 -7.19 10.13
C LEU A 259 -1.86 -8.46 11.00
N TYR A 260 -1.74 -9.62 10.36
CA TYR A 260 -1.64 -10.89 11.08
C TYR A 260 -0.34 -11.02 11.86
N LEU A 261 0.80 -10.66 11.26
CA LEU A 261 2.10 -10.77 11.92
C LEU A 261 2.22 -9.80 13.10
N LEU A 262 1.73 -8.57 12.99
CA LEU A 262 1.67 -7.65 14.13
C LEU A 262 0.80 -8.21 15.25
N ALA A 263 -0.32 -8.81 14.91
CA ALA A 263 -1.23 -9.39 15.90
C ALA A 263 -0.64 -10.64 16.57
N ILE A 264 0.07 -11.50 15.83
CA ILE A 264 0.76 -12.68 16.38
C ILE A 264 1.90 -12.26 17.30
N GLY A 265 2.65 -11.22 16.92
CA GLY A 265 3.79 -10.72 17.69
C GLY A 265 3.44 -9.81 18.87
N SER A 266 2.15 -9.50 19.09
CA SER A 266 1.73 -8.60 20.16
C SER A 266 2.10 -9.14 21.54
N PRO A 267 2.80 -8.36 22.39
CA PRO A 267 3.16 -8.84 23.73
C PRO A 267 2.01 -8.82 24.74
N THR A 268 0.92 -8.09 24.44
CA THR A 268 -0.21 -7.89 25.37
C THR A 268 -1.47 -8.62 24.94
N TYR A 269 -1.83 -8.52 23.66
CA TYR A 269 -3.05 -9.08 23.09
C TYR A 269 -2.75 -9.90 21.83
N PRO A 270 -1.94 -10.98 21.93
CA PRO A 270 -1.62 -11.78 20.76
C PRO A 270 -2.81 -12.58 20.26
N ILE A 271 -2.85 -12.85 18.97
CA ILE A 271 -3.69 -13.88 18.39
C ILE A 271 -2.92 -15.20 18.27
N ALA A 272 -3.64 -16.32 18.18
CA ALA A 272 -2.98 -17.60 17.96
C ALA A 272 -2.28 -17.64 16.58
N ALA A 273 -1.02 -18.07 16.57
CA ALA A 273 -0.26 -18.20 15.32
C ALA A 273 -0.92 -19.16 14.31
N THR A 274 -1.72 -20.13 14.81
CA THR A 274 -2.52 -21.01 13.96
C THR A 274 -3.54 -20.27 13.07
N TYR A 275 -3.88 -19.01 13.36
CA TYR A 275 -4.78 -18.24 12.50
C TYR A 275 -4.10 -17.82 11.18
N TRP A 276 -2.77 -17.83 11.11
CA TRP A 276 -2.04 -17.64 9.87
C TRP A 276 -2.38 -18.68 8.81
N VAL A 277 -2.62 -19.93 9.21
CA VAL A 277 -2.98 -21.02 8.27
C VAL A 277 -4.41 -20.93 7.76
N ASN A 278 -5.28 -20.15 8.41
CA ASN A 278 -6.68 -19.96 8.00
C ASN A 278 -6.84 -18.97 6.84
N ILE A 279 -5.78 -18.26 6.48
CA ILE A 279 -5.78 -17.36 5.31
C ILE A 279 -5.79 -18.23 4.05
N ALA A 280 -6.80 -18.07 3.21
CA ALA A 280 -6.85 -18.72 1.91
C ALA A 280 -5.75 -18.15 1.00
N ARG A 281 -5.10 -19.03 0.22
CA ARG A 281 -4.00 -18.68 -0.70
C ARG A 281 -4.27 -19.27 -2.07
N PRO A 282 -5.28 -18.74 -2.81
CA PRO A 282 -5.56 -19.21 -4.15
C PRO A 282 -4.36 -18.95 -5.06
N THR A 283 -4.08 -19.87 -5.96
CA THR A 283 -3.01 -19.75 -6.95
C THR A 283 -3.59 -19.38 -8.30
N LEU A 284 -2.88 -18.51 -9.00
CA LEU A 284 -3.15 -18.14 -10.39
C LEU A 284 -1.92 -18.48 -11.24
N THR A 285 -2.17 -18.90 -12.49
CA THR A 285 -1.12 -19.01 -13.51
C THR A 285 -1.49 -18.13 -14.69
N TYR A 286 -0.59 -17.22 -15.05
CA TYR A 286 -0.75 -16.35 -16.20
C TYR A 286 0.59 -16.27 -16.97
N GLU A 287 0.56 -16.57 -18.25
CA GLU A 287 1.73 -16.54 -19.16
C GLU A 287 3.01 -17.22 -18.58
N GLY A 288 2.81 -18.34 -17.87
CA GLY A 288 3.90 -19.12 -17.26
C GLY A 288 4.28 -18.71 -15.83
N TYR A 289 3.81 -17.58 -15.31
CA TYR A 289 3.99 -17.17 -13.92
C TYR A 289 2.90 -17.79 -13.04
N THR A 290 3.29 -18.56 -12.04
CA THR A 290 2.37 -19.14 -11.04
C THR A 290 2.64 -18.51 -9.69
N TYR A 291 1.62 -17.92 -9.07
CA TYR A 291 1.75 -17.22 -7.81
C TYR A 291 0.45 -17.28 -7.00
N ILE A 292 0.55 -16.99 -5.69
CA ILE A 292 -0.60 -16.81 -4.82
C ILE A 292 -1.19 -15.44 -5.13
N SER A 293 -2.49 -15.41 -5.44
CA SER A 293 -3.24 -14.26 -5.92
C SER A 293 -4.25 -13.79 -4.87
N SER A 294 -4.62 -12.53 -4.92
CA SER A 294 -5.74 -11.98 -4.13
C SER A 294 -7.10 -12.19 -4.78
N ASN A 295 -7.17 -12.88 -5.91
CA ASN A 295 -8.31 -13.06 -6.82
C ASN A 295 -8.70 -11.81 -7.62
N SER A 296 -8.07 -10.66 -7.39
CA SER A 296 -8.39 -9.41 -8.07
C SER A 296 -7.19 -8.49 -8.28
N ASP A 297 -6.05 -8.91 -7.97
CA ASP A 297 -4.67 -8.40 -8.07
C ASP A 297 -4.41 -6.93 -8.51
N PRO A 298 -4.97 -5.90 -7.84
CA PRO A 298 -4.29 -4.63 -7.81
C PRO A 298 -2.91 -4.82 -7.17
N LEU A 299 -1.84 -4.29 -7.77
CA LEU A 299 -0.48 -4.59 -7.32
C LEU A 299 -0.18 -4.28 -5.86
N PHE A 300 -0.87 -3.31 -5.26
CA PHE A 300 -0.66 -2.98 -3.84
C PHE A 300 -0.83 -4.20 -2.91
N THR A 301 -1.67 -5.16 -3.27
CA THR A 301 -1.92 -6.37 -2.48
C THR A 301 -0.67 -7.24 -2.32
N HIS A 302 0.26 -7.14 -3.26
CA HIS A 302 1.54 -7.83 -3.27
C HIS A 302 2.69 -6.97 -2.72
N GLN A 303 2.47 -5.70 -2.38
CA GLN A 303 3.53 -4.74 -2.07
C GLN A 303 3.57 -4.34 -0.60
N TRP A 304 2.43 -3.96 -0.02
CA TRP A 304 2.41 -3.16 1.20
C TRP A 304 3.00 -3.84 2.42
N SER A 305 2.71 -5.13 2.64
CA SER A 305 3.33 -5.85 3.75
C SER A 305 4.85 -5.96 3.61
N HIS A 306 5.35 -5.99 2.36
CA HIS A 306 6.78 -6.04 2.06
C HIS A 306 7.52 -4.73 2.32
N ALA A 307 6.82 -3.61 2.50
CA ALA A 307 7.48 -2.35 2.83
C ALA A 307 8.24 -2.42 4.15
N TRP A 308 7.73 -3.18 5.12
CA TRP A 308 8.30 -3.30 6.47
C TRP A 308 8.81 -4.70 6.80
N PHE A 309 8.05 -5.75 6.49
CA PHE A 309 8.46 -7.13 6.77
C PHE A 309 9.42 -7.64 5.68
N ASP A 310 10.59 -8.11 6.08
CA ASP A 310 11.58 -8.68 5.16
C ASP A 310 11.30 -10.16 4.88
N PHE A 311 10.62 -10.41 3.77
CA PHE A 311 10.31 -11.77 3.31
C PHE A 311 11.35 -12.33 2.33
N ARG A 312 12.45 -11.61 2.03
CA ARG A 312 13.38 -11.99 0.96
C ARG A 312 13.96 -13.40 1.13
N THR A 313 14.35 -13.75 2.34
CA THR A 313 15.04 -15.01 2.65
C THR A 313 14.19 -15.97 3.48
N ASN A 314 12.97 -15.59 3.83
CA ASN A 314 12.11 -16.36 4.71
C ASN A 314 10.91 -16.91 3.95
N SER A 315 10.63 -18.20 4.11
CA SER A 315 9.47 -18.89 3.55
C SER A 315 8.62 -19.47 4.67
N ASP A 316 7.32 -19.53 4.47
CA ASP A 316 6.45 -20.36 5.28
C ASP A 316 6.17 -21.71 4.58
N ALA A 317 5.21 -22.48 5.09
CA ALA A 317 4.83 -23.76 4.48
C ALA A 317 4.21 -23.63 3.07
N TYR A 318 3.87 -22.41 2.63
CA TYR A 318 3.16 -22.17 1.38
C TYR A 318 4.06 -21.61 0.28
N THR A 319 4.88 -20.61 0.63
CA THR A 319 5.73 -19.94 -0.38
C THR A 319 6.78 -19.05 0.27
N ASN A 320 7.74 -18.59 -0.55
CA ASN A 320 8.47 -17.36 -0.31
C ASN A 320 7.64 -16.19 -0.88
N TYR A 321 7.10 -15.32 -0.02
CA TYR A 321 6.21 -14.25 -0.47
C TYR A 321 6.92 -13.17 -1.28
N PHE A 322 8.22 -12.98 -1.11
CA PHE A 322 8.98 -12.07 -1.96
C PHE A 322 9.07 -12.57 -3.40
N THR A 323 9.39 -13.85 -3.58
CA THR A 323 9.35 -14.50 -4.90
C THR A 323 7.94 -14.49 -5.50
N ASN A 324 6.92 -14.69 -4.66
CA ASN A 324 5.52 -14.59 -5.07
C ASN A 324 5.20 -13.20 -5.67
N SER A 325 5.65 -12.14 -5.01
CA SER A 325 5.43 -10.76 -5.46
C SER A 325 6.23 -10.42 -6.72
N ILE A 326 7.42 -11.03 -6.92
CA ILE A 326 8.14 -10.95 -8.20
C ILE A 326 7.27 -11.51 -9.32
N TYR A 327 6.77 -12.73 -9.18
CA TYR A 327 5.93 -13.36 -10.22
C TYR A 327 4.63 -12.59 -10.45
N ALA A 328 3.99 -12.09 -9.40
CA ALA A 328 2.79 -11.28 -9.52
C ALA A 328 3.06 -9.97 -10.29
N THR A 329 4.20 -9.32 -10.05
CA THR A 329 4.57 -8.08 -10.77
C THR A 329 4.89 -8.38 -12.24
N GLN A 330 5.61 -9.47 -12.55
CA GLN A 330 5.88 -9.89 -13.92
C GLN A 330 4.60 -10.25 -14.67
N ALA A 331 3.69 -10.98 -14.01
CA ALA A 331 2.39 -11.31 -14.59
C ALA A 331 1.57 -10.05 -14.87
N HIS A 332 1.63 -9.05 -13.98
CA HIS A 332 0.93 -7.78 -14.12
C HIS A 332 1.48 -6.94 -15.29
N GLU A 333 2.79 -6.81 -15.39
CA GLU A 333 3.42 -6.12 -16.52
C GLU A 333 3.01 -6.81 -17.84
N THR A 334 3.18 -8.16 -17.91
CA THR A 334 2.78 -8.95 -19.06
C THR A 334 1.29 -8.78 -19.39
N PHE A 335 0.42 -8.73 -18.38
CA PHE A 335 -1.00 -8.48 -18.56
C PHE A 335 -1.27 -7.11 -19.19
N CYS A 336 -0.63 -6.06 -18.69
CA CYS A 336 -0.75 -4.74 -19.28
C CYS A 336 -0.34 -4.74 -20.77
N LEU A 337 0.83 -5.29 -21.06
CA LEU A 337 1.42 -5.24 -22.40
C LEU A 337 0.71 -6.15 -23.41
N MET A 338 0.26 -7.34 -23.00
CA MET A 338 -0.31 -8.33 -23.92
C MET A 338 -1.83 -8.20 -24.05
N THR A 339 -2.53 -7.88 -22.96
CA THR A 339 -4.01 -7.78 -23.00
C THR A 339 -4.45 -6.41 -23.53
N TYR A 340 -3.68 -5.35 -23.25
CA TYR A 340 -4.01 -3.98 -23.61
C TYR A 340 -2.89 -3.27 -24.38
N PRO A 341 -2.33 -3.86 -25.47
CA PRO A 341 -1.16 -3.32 -26.20
C PRO A 341 -1.42 -1.97 -26.88
N ASN A 342 -2.67 -1.56 -27.01
CA ASN A 342 -3.04 -0.23 -27.54
C ASN A 342 -2.91 0.90 -26.49
N TRP A 343 -2.83 0.54 -25.22
CA TRP A 343 -2.77 1.49 -24.10
C TRP A 343 -1.44 1.44 -23.37
N TYR A 344 -0.88 0.24 -23.14
CA TYR A 344 0.31 0.04 -22.34
C TYR A 344 1.49 -0.39 -23.19
N THR A 345 2.67 0.08 -22.80
CA THR A 345 3.97 -0.23 -23.42
C THR A 345 5.01 -0.39 -22.31
N GLU A 346 6.20 -0.88 -22.62
CA GLU A 346 7.32 -1.00 -21.65
C GLU A 346 7.63 0.30 -20.91
N SER A 347 7.38 1.45 -21.54
CA SER A 347 7.56 2.77 -20.92
C SER A 347 6.27 3.40 -20.36
N TYR A 348 5.16 2.66 -20.29
CA TYR A 348 3.86 3.13 -19.81
C TYR A 348 3.01 1.96 -19.35
N TRP A 349 3.21 1.48 -18.13
CA TRP A 349 2.43 0.39 -17.53
C TRP A 349 2.34 0.55 -16.01
N GLY A 350 1.49 -0.23 -15.39
CA GLY A 350 1.28 -0.32 -13.96
C GLY A 350 -0.10 0.19 -13.55
N ILE A 351 -0.87 -0.71 -12.93
CA ILE A 351 -2.24 -0.45 -12.48
C ILE A 351 -2.36 -0.95 -11.04
N THR A 352 -2.93 -0.11 -10.19
CA THR A 352 -3.32 -0.44 -8.82
C THR A 352 -4.47 0.46 -8.39
N SER A 353 -4.96 0.34 -7.17
CA SER A 353 -6.02 1.23 -6.68
C SER A 353 -5.58 2.69 -6.75
N SER A 354 -6.40 3.54 -7.37
CA SER A 354 -6.10 4.94 -7.61
C SER A 354 -7.33 5.76 -7.99
N ASP A 355 -7.15 7.05 -8.12
CA ASP A 355 -8.10 7.91 -8.81
C ASP A 355 -8.11 7.61 -10.33
N TYR A 356 -9.24 7.91 -10.95
CA TYR A 356 -9.41 7.93 -12.40
C TYR A 356 -10.47 8.99 -12.77
N VAL A 357 -10.74 9.16 -14.04
CA VAL A 357 -11.70 10.17 -14.52
C VAL A 357 -13.10 10.05 -13.90
N GLY A 358 -13.48 8.85 -13.44
CA GLY A 358 -14.77 8.57 -12.82
C GLY A 358 -14.80 8.60 -11.28
N GLY A 359 -13.67 8.87 -10.63
CA GLY A 359 -13.52 8.85 -9.17
C GLY A 359 -12.37 7.94 -8.72
N TYR A 360 -12.52 7.24 -7.61
CA TYR A 360 -11.54 6.27 -7.10
C TYR A 360 -11.99 4.84 -7.39
N THR A 361 -11.07 3.96 -7.82
CA THR A 361 -11.35 2.54 -8.06
C THR A 361 -10.18 1.64 -7.73
N ALA A 362 -10.49 0.37 -7.41
CA ALA A 362 -9.49 -0.69 -7.35
C ALA A 362 -9.51 -1.44 -8.70
N TRP A 363 -8.41 -1.40 -9.41
CA TRP A 363 -8.22 -2.09 -10.68
C TRP A 363 -6.86 -2.76 -10.76
N GLY A 364 -6.74 -3.73 -11.65
CA GLY A 364 -5.53 -4.53 -11.82
C GLY A 364 -5.75 -5.76 -12.68
N GLY A 365 -4.81 -6.65 -12.64
CA GLY A 365 -4.81 -7.94 -13.33
C GLY A 365 -3.44 -8.57 -13.38
N PRO A 366 -3.34 -9.87 -13.77
CA PRO A 366 -4.45 -10.79 -13.95
C PRO A 366 -4.97 -11.35 -12.61
N PRO A 367 -6.25 -11.79 -12.52
CA PRO A 367 -7.31 -11.59 -13.49
C PRO A 367 -7.76 -10.13 -13.58
N GLU A 368 -8.36 -9.75 -14.71
CA GLU A 368 -8.85 -8.40 -14.93
C GLU A 368 -9.82 -7.95 -13.85
N GLN A 369 -9.57 -6.77 -13.29
CA GLN A 369 -10.45 -6.09 -12.34
C GLN A 369 -10.55 -4.61 -12.67
N GLY A 370 -11.75 -4.08 -12.56
CA GLY A 370 -12.03 -2.66 -12.75
C GLY A 370 -12.14 -2.23 -14.21
N PRO A 371 -12.46 -0.97 -14.43
CA PRO A 371 -12.66 -0.42 -15.76
C PRO A 371 -11.32 -0.01 -16.39
N ILE A 372 -10.48 -0.97 -16.78
CA ILE A 372 -9.16 -0.68 -17.37
C ILE A 372 -9.35 0.15 -18.63
N ASP A 373 -8.82 1.36 -18.66
CA ASP A 373 -9.06 2.36 -19.69
C ASP A 373 -7.78 2.99 -20.26
N GLY A 374 -6.60 2.48 -19.88
CA GLY A 374 -5.30 3.02 -20.25
C GLY A 374 -4.77 4.05 -19.25
N THR A 375 -5.37 4.19 -18.07
CA THR A 375 -4.79 4.94 -16.95
C THR A 375 -3.56 4.21 -16.42
N VAL A 376 -2.49 4.96 -16.14
CA VAL A 376 -1.28 4.48 -15.48
C VAL A 376 -1.20 5.05 -14.07
N VAL A 377 -0.74 4.22 -13.15
CA VAL A 377 -0.63 4.52 -11.73
C VAL A 377 0.83 4.35 -11.31
N PRO A 378 1.62 5.42 -11.19
CA PRO A 378 3.06 5.33 -10.97
C PRO A 378 3.45 4.51 -9.72
N CYS A 379 2.66 4.59 -8.64
CA CYS A 379 2.96 3.83 -7.42
C CYS A 379 2.85 2.31 -7.62
N ALA A 380 2.19 1.82 -8.66
CA ALA A 380 2.16 0.40 -9.02
C ALA A 380 3.57 -0.12 -9.35
N ALA A 381 4.32 0.61 -10.17
CA ALA A 381 5.72 0.29 -10.47
C ALA A 381 6.64 0.67 -9.30
N ALA A 382 6.47 1.84 -8.67
CA ALA A 382 7.33 2.27 -7.58
C ALA A 382 7.25 1.34 -6.35
N GLY A 383 6.06 0.85 -6.00
CA GLY A 383 5.87 -0.15 -4.97
C GLY A 383 6.46 -1.53 -5.29
N SER A 384 6.77 -1.78 -6.57
CA SER A 384 7.41 -3.01 -7.05
C SER A 384 8.92 -2.90 -7.27
N LEU A 385 9.55 -1.76 -6.99
CA LEU A 385 10.98 -1.51 -7.21
C LEU A 385 11.90 -2.59 -6.61
N ALA A 386 11.53 -3.14 -5.44
CA ALA A 386 12.33 -4.20 -4.84
C ALA A 386 12.13 -5.57 -5.50
N PHE A 387 11.07 -5.77 -6.27
CA PHE A 387 10.75 -7.04 -6.95
C PHE A 387 11.32 -7.10 -8.37
N LEU A 388 11.15 -6.03 -9.14
CA LEU A 388 11.63 -5.87 -10.52
C LEU A 388 12.31 -4.51 -10.70
N PRO A 389 13.51 -4.31 -10.14
CA PRO A 389 14.12 -2.99 -10.06
C PRO A 389 14.39 -2.35 -11.43
N ASN A 390 14.83 -3.12 -12.42
CA ASN A 390 15.19 -2.57 -13.72
C ASN A 390 13.94 -2.13 -14.52
N GLU A 391 12.95 -3.00 -14.62
CA GLU A 391 11.70 -2.77 -15.34
C GLU A 391 10.89 -1.64 -14.70
N CYS A 392 10.87 -1.61 -13.37
CA CYS A 392 10.19 -0.54 -12.62
C CYS A 392 10.92 0.82 -12.76
N LEU A 393 12.25 0.84 -12.73
CA LEU A 393 13.01 2.07 -12.97
C LEU A 393 12.79 2.60 -14.38
N GLU A 394 12.87 1.72 -15.39
CA GLU A 394 12.69 2.10 -16.80
C GLU A 394 11.33 2.77 -17.01
N VAL A 395 10.24 2.18 -16.53
CA VAL A 395 8.91 2.77 -16.68
C VAL A 395 8.78 4.08 -15.89
N LEU A 396 9.28 4.16 -14.65
CA LEU A 396 9.16 5.36 -13.83
C LEU A 396 9.97 6.55 -14.41
N GLU A 397 11.19 6.31 -14.88
CA GLU A 397 11.99 7.32 -15.56
C GLU A 397 11.33 7.78 -16.86
N ALA A 398 10.75 6.86 -17.63
CA ALA A 398 10.00 7.17 -18.83
C ALA A 398 8.74 7.99 -18.51
N LEU A 399 7.98 7.65 -17.47
CA LEU A 399 6.81 8.41 -17.04
C LEU A 399 7.20 9.85 -16.65
N LYS A 400 8.27 10.02 -15.89
CA LYS A 400 8.78 11.36 -15.53
C LYS A 400 9.27 12.15 -16.75
N SER A 401 10.06 11.52 -17.62
CA SER A 401 10.66 12.14 -18.78
C SER A 401 9.62 12.56 -19.83
N ASN A 402 8.66 11.66 -20.14
CA ASN A 402 7.72 11.86 -21.24
C ASN A 402 6.56 12.79 -20.86
N TRP A 403 6.14 12.83 -19.60
CA TRP A 403 4.99 13.64 -19.17
C TRP A 403 5.37 14.83 -18.27
N GLY A 404 6.61 14.88 -17.76
CA GLY A 404 7.17 16.03 -17.04
C GLY A 404 6.22 16.56 -15.96
N ALA A 405 5.97 17.87 -15.95
CA ALA A 405 5.13 18.54 -14.95
C ALA A 405 3.65 18.10 -14.92
N LYS A 406 3.21 17.23 -15.85
CA LYS A 406 1.87 16.64 -15.81
C LYS A 406 1.78 15.40 -14.92
N ALA A 407 2.88 14.66 -14.86
CA ALA A 407 2.99 13.43 -14.08
C ALA A 407 3.79 13.62 -12.78
N TRP A 408 4.61 14.68 -12.69
CA TRP A 408 5.58 14.89 -11.62
C TRP A 408 5.52 16.33 -11.10
N GLY A 409 5.22 16.51 -9.83
CA GLY A 409 5.09 17.79 -9.15
C GLY A 409 6.02 17.94 -7.96
N ARG A 410 5.57 18.71 -6.96
CA ARG A 410 6.34 18.99 -5.74
C ARG A 410 6.68 17.75 -4.94
N TYR A 411 5.75 16.81 -4.84
CA TYR A 411 5.86 15.61 -4.01
C TYR A 411 6.21 14.35 -4.80
N GLY A 412 6.66 14.50 -6.05
CA GLY A 412 6.91 13.39 -6.95
C GLY A 412 5.74 13.13 -7.89
N PHE A 413 5.45 11.87 -8.17
CA PHE A 413 4.37 11.53 -9.08
C PHE A 413 3.00 11.96 -8.56
N VAL A 414 2.12 12.39 -9.48
CA VAL A 414 0.67 12.42 -9.23
C VAL A 414 0.16 11.01 -9.03
N ASP A 415 -1.02 10.87 -8.40
CA ASP A 415 -1.60 9.56 -8.13
C ASP A 415 -1.77 8.72 -9.40
N ALA A 416 -2.44 9.24 -10.40
CA ALA A 416 -2.67 8.55 -11.67
C ALA A 416 -2.85 9.52 -12.85
N PHE A 417 -2.69 9.02 -14.08
CA PHE A 417 -3.03 9.80 -15.27
C PHE A 417 -3.31 8.90 -16.48
N ASN A 418 -4.06 9.42 -17.46
CA ASN A 418 -4.37 8.75 -18.71
C ASN A 418 -4.03 9.65 -19.89
N SER A 419 -2.90 9.38 -20.53
CA SER A 419 -2.44 10.12 -21.70
C SER A 419 -3.10 9.63 -23.00
N ASN A 420 -3.84 8.51 -22.96
CA ASN A 420 -4.52 7.88 -24.09
C ASN A 420 -5.99 8.24 -24.17
N SER A 421 -6.60 8.76 -23.07
CA SER A 421 -7.99 9.17 -23.05
C SER A 421 -8.26 10.41 -23.90
N SER A 422 -9.53 10.65 -24.25
CA SER A 422 -9.96 11.86 -24.96
C SER A 422 -11.16 12.49 -24.24
N PRO A 423 -10.99 13.65 -23.55
CA PRO A 423 -9.73 14.39 -23.37
C PRO A 423 -8.71 13.65 -22.52
N LYS A 424 -7.42 13.94 -22.70
CA LYS A 424 -6.36 13.44 -21.82
C LYS A 424 -6.61 13.88 -20.39
N TRP A 425 -6.41 12.95 -19.45
CA TRP A 425 -6.63 13.19 -18.02
C TRP A 425 -5.33 13.06 -17.24
N TYR A 426 -5.10 13.96 -16.30
CA TYR A 426 -3.98 13.94 -15.37
C TYR A 426 -4.52 14.33 -14.00
N ASN A 427 -4.30 13.50 -12.99
CA ASN A 427 -4.59 13.88 -11.62
C ASN A 427 -3.73 15.09 -11.23
N THR A 428 -4.26 15.93 -10.36
CA THR A 428 -3.52 17.07 -9.78
C THR A 428 -3.03 16.78 -8.37
N ASP A 429 -3.51 15.71 -7.78
CA ASP A 429 -3.25 15.34 -6.40
C ASP A 429 -2.32 14.13 -6.33
N CYS A 430 -1.72 13.94 -5.18
CA CYS A 430 -1.04 12.71 -4.79
C CYS A 430 -1.67 12.16 -3.51
N LEU A 431 -1.65 10.84 -3.37
CA LEU A 431 -2.15 10.13 -2.19
C LEU A 431 -0.97 9.77 -1.27
N GLY A 432 -1.17 9.98 0.04
CA GLY A 432 -0.12 9.74 1.02
C GLY A 432 0.34 8.28 1.07
N ILE A 433 -0.59 7.33 0.96
CA ILE A 433 -0.25 5.90 0.96
C ILE A 433 0.53 5.48 -0.30
N ASP A 434 0.23 6.07 -1.45
CA ASP A 434 0.87 5.74 -2.73
C ASP A 434 2.27 6.35 -2.84
N LEU A 435 2.44 7.57 -2.33
CA LEU A 435 3.78 8.13 -2.10
C LEU A 435 4.55 7.32 -1.06
N GLY A 436 3.87 6.87 -0.01
CA GLY A 436 4.47 6.08 1.05
C GLY A 436 5.09 4.79 0.55
N ILE A 437 4.31 3.95 -0.15
CA ILE A 437 4.84 2.70 -0.71
C ILE A 437 5.99 2.98 -1.69
N SER A 438 5.89 4.05 -2.49
CA SER A 438 6.92 4.44 -3.45
C SER A 438 8.24 4.78 -2.75
N VAL A 439 8.21 5.59 -1.69
CA VAL A 439 9.40 5.98 -0.91
C VAL A 439 10.02 4.80 -0.19
N LEU A 440 9.19 4.00 0.50
CA LEU A 440 9.70 2.89 1.30
C LEU A 440 10.34 1.79 0.43
N MET A 441 9.75 1.48 -0.73
CA MET A 441 10.30 0.45 -1.62
C MET A 441 11.51 0.96 -2.42
N ALA A 442 11.58 2.26 -2.72
CA ALA A 442 12.77 2.89 -3.28
C ALA A 442 13.96 2.78 -2.30
N GLU A 443 13.77 3.11 -1.04
CA GLU A 443 14.82 2.98 -0.02
C GLU A 443 15.18 1.51 0.24
N ASN A 444 14.20 0.61 0.22
CA ASN A 444 14.44 -0.81 0.42
C ASN A 444 15.27 -1.43 -0.71
N VAL A 445 15.02 -1.08 -1.97
CA VAL A 445 15.83 -1.59 -3.09
C VAL A 445 17.27 -1.05 -3.06
N ARG A 446 17.46 0.18 -2.55
CA ARG A 446 18.77 0.84 -2.46
C ARG A 446 19.62 0.28 -1.32
N THR A 447 19.06 0.15 -0.13
CA THR A 447 19.83 -0.14 1.08
C THR A 447 19.20 -1.16 2.02
N GLY A 448 17.90 -1.42 1.90
CA GLY A 448 17.17 -2.23 2.87
C GLY A 448 16.99 -1.56 4.23
N LEU A 449 17.10 -0.22 4.31
CA LEU A 449 17.03 0.52 5.57
C LEU A 449 15.71 0.27 6.31
N VAL A 450 14.57 0.31 5.60
CA VAL A 450 13.28 0.12 6.26
C VAL A 450 13.19 -1.31 6.81
N TRP A 451 13.58 -2.32 6.03
CA TRP A 451 13.60 -3.71 6.48
C TRP A 451 14.49 -3.90 7.70
N SER A 452 15.75 -3.47 7.63
CA SER A 452 16.70 -3.65 8.74
C SER A 452 16.24 -2.93 10.01
N THR A 453 15.69 -1.73 9.87
CA THR A 453 15.17 -0.94 10.98
C THR A 453 13.92 -1.60 11.59
N PHE A 454 12.92 -1.91 10.79
CA PHE A 454 11.66 -2.48 11.29
C PHE A 454 11.87 -3.85 11.92
N MET A 455 12.64 -4.72 11.25
CA MET A 455 12.95 -6.09 11.73
C MET A 455 13.89 -6.12 12.94
N SER A 456 14.51 -5.01 13.33
CA SER A 456 15.28 -4.92 14.57
C SER A 456 14.40 -4.87 15.83
N ASN A 457 13.11 -4.60 15.70
CA ASN A 457 12.15 -4.78 16.78
C ASN A 457 11.98 -6.28 17.08
N PRO A 458 11.77 -6.68 18.34
CA PRO A 458 11.63 -8.10 18.68
C PRO A 458 10.34 -8.75 18.16
N GLU A 459 9.28 -7.99 18.00
CA GLU A 459 7.95 -8.51 17.68
C GLU A 459 7.83 -9.05 16.25
N PRO A 460 8.32 -8.37 15.19
CA PRO A 460 8.21 -8.87 13.82
C PRO A 460 8.91 -10.20 13.60
N GLY A 461 10.16 -10.34 14.06
CA GLY A 461 10.92 -11.59 13.93
C GLY A 461 10.28 -12.75 14.69
N SER A 462 9.82 -12.49 15.93
CA SER A 462 9.10 -13.48 16.73
C SER A 462 7.80 -13.90 16.07
N ALA A 463 7.04 -12.94 15.52
CA ALA A 463 5.79 -13.23 14.82
C ALA A 463 6.00 -14.11 13.59
N MET A 464 6.99 -13.80 12.77
CA MET A 464 7.34 -14.63 11.60
C MET A 464 7.71 -16.05 12.02
N GLN A 465 8.56 -16.20 13.05
CA GLN A 465 8.92 -17.52 13.54
C GLN A 465 7.71 -18.31 14.06
N LEU A 466 6.82 -17.67 14.83
CA LEU A 466 5.59 -18.28 15.34
C LEU A 466 4.63 -18.68 14.20
N ALA A 467 4.55 -17.88 13.13
CA ALA A 467 3.77 -18.15 11.94
C ALA A 467 4.38 -19.24 11.03
N GLY A 468 5.58 -19.74 11.35
CA GLY A 468 6.23 -20.83 10.65
C GLY A 468 7.20 -20.40 9.54
N PHE A 469 7.61 -19.14 9.50
CA PHE A 469 8.66 -18.69 8.59
C PHE A 469 10.04 -19.21 9.05
N HIS A 470 10.85 -19.62 8.09
CA HIS A 470 12.20 -20.17 8.28
C HIS A 470 13.08 -19.90 7.07
#